data_77d3dbb9612ca72df005a878f1e8df0d
#
_entry.id   77d3dbb9612ca72df005a878f1e8df0d
#
_cell.length_a   1.000
_cell.length_b   1.000
_cell.length_c   1.000
_cell.angle_alpha   90.00
_cell.angle_beta   90.00
_cell.angle_gamma   90.00
#
_symmetry.space_group_name_H-M   'P 1'
#
loop_
_entity.id
_entity.type
_entity.pdbx_description
1 polymer ?
#
loop_
_entity_poly.entity_id
_entity_poly.type
_entity_poly.pdbx_seq_one_letter_code
_entity_poly.pdbx_strand_id
1 'polypeptide(L)'
;LDVGDEVLVEDPGYPGIRASLLGHGALARPVEMDADGMRIDTAAAQWPAARMAVVTPTHQFPTGVGMNLARRQALLQWARAHDAWVVEDDYDGEFQYGNAAQRVPALCSLPGSERVLYVGTFSKTLHPGLRLGFVVVPPALVEAFAMARAITDRHAPGDAQAVLARFIAEGHLLRHLRHMRELYLARQQVLISALTDASNGAVQLLPSDRGMHLLHEAAPDSDDETLSRNALAAGVMLAPLSRYAMQSPRRGWLLGYAGFDEAEIRAAARVVGALARRL
;
A
#
# COMPACT_ATOMS: atom_id res chain seq x y z
N LEU A 1 0.28 22.32 1.41
CA LEU A 1 1.71 22.23 1.73
C LEU A 1 2.47 23.29 0.97
N ASP A 2 3.43 23.92 1.65
CA ASP A 2 4.39 24.83 1.04
C ASP A 2 5.75 24.12 0.85
N VAL A 3 6.62 24.75 0.06
CA VAL A 3 8.00 24.25 -0.10
C VAL A 3 8.71 24.26 1.25
N GLY A 4 9.28 23.14 1.63
CA GLY A 4 9.94 22.94 2.92
C GLY A 4 9.06 22.37 4.02
N ASP A 5 7.75 22.22 3.81
CA ASP A 5 6.87 21.55 4.77
C ASP A 5 7.27 20.10 5.00
N GLU A 6 7.23 19.67 6.25
CA GLU A 6 7.55 18.30 6.65
C GLU A 6 6.32 17.41 6.56
N VAL A 7 6.52 16.22 5.96
CA VAL A 7 5.48 15.21 5.78
C VAL A 7 5.95 13.87 6.33
N LEU A 8 5.24 13.34 7.31
CA LEU A 8 5.50 12.00 7.83
C LEU A 8 5.15 10.95 6.77
N VAL A 9 6.07 10.03 6.52
CA VAL A 9 5.87 8.91 5.59
C VAL A 9 6.30 7.61 6.24
N GLU A 10 5.63 6.53 5.90
CA GLU A 10 5.95 5.19 6.38
C GLU A 10 7.34 4.75 5.90
N ASP A 11 8.14 4.10 6.79
CA ASP A 11 9.47 3.56 6.45
C ASP A 11 9.61 2.12 6.99
N PRO A 12 9.67 1.10 6.11
CA PRO A 12 9.63 1.19 4.64
C PRO A 12 8.25 1.65 4.11
N GLY A 13 8.24 2.30 2.94
CA GLY A 13 7.02 2.84 2.34
C GLY A 13 7.07 2.94 0.82
N TYR A 14 5.94 3.32 0.20
CA TYR A 14 5.82 3.44 -1.25
C TYR A 14 6.71 4.57 -1.81
N PRO A 15 7.66 4.26 -2.72
CA PRO A 15 8.61 5.27 -3.24
C PRO A 15 7.94 6.40 -4.01
N GLY A 16 6.76 6.15 -4.61
CA GLY A 16 6.02 7.16 -5.34
C GLY A 16 5.56 8.33 -4.48
N ILE A 17 5.24 8.09 -3.21
CA ILE A 17 4.91 9.15 -2.24
C ILE A 17 6.12 10.05 -2.04
N ARG A 18 7.30 9.48 -1.77
CA ARG A 18 8.56 10.24 -1.58
C ARG A 18 8.92 11.06 -2.81
N ALA A 19 8.82 10.44 -3.99
CA ALA A 19 9.11 11.11 -5.25
C ALA A 19 8.15 12.28 -5.51
N SER A 20 6.86 12.11 -5.22
CA SER A 20 5.85 13.17 -5.33
C SER A 20 6.14 14.32 -4.38
N LEU A 21 6.43 14.06 -3.11
CA LEU A 21 6.77 15.07 -2.12
C LEU A 21 8.03 15.86 -2.53
N LEU A 22 9.07 15.16 -2.94
CA LEU A 22 10.31 15.78 -3.42
C LEU A 22 10.04 16.67 -4.63
N GLY A 23 9.23 16.19 -5.60
CA GLY A 23 8.87 16.96 -6.80
C GLY A 23 8.10 18.26 -6.49
N HIS A 24 7.42 18.33 -5.34
CA HIS A 24 6.71 19.52 -4.86
C HIS A 24 7.49 20.33 -3.81
N GLY A 25 8.74 19.94 -3.53
CA GLY A 25 9.61 20.63 -2.58
C GLY A 25 9.29 20.39 -1.11
N ALA A 26 8.42 19.41 -0.79
CA ALA A 26 8.15 19.00 0.58
C ALA A 26 9.22 18.01 1.09
N LEU A 27 9.39 17.94 2.40
CA LEU A 27 10.39 17.12 3.08
C LEU A 27 9.76 15.84 3.62
N ALA A 28 10.03 14.70 3.01
CA ALA A 28 9.61 13.42 3.52
C ALA A 28 10.38 13.06 4.81
N ARG A 29 9.66 12.83 5.90
CA ARG A 29 10.17 12.43 7.22
C ARG A 29 9.82 10.99 7.48
N PRO A 30 10.79 10.07 7.45
CA PRO A 30 10.54 8.65 7.63
C PRO A 30 10.12 8.33 9.06
N VAL A 31 9.09 7.51 9.18
CA VAL A 31 8.56 7.02 10.45
C VAL A 31 8.56 5.50 10.44
N GLU A 32 9.18 4.90 11.45
CA GLU A 32 9.28 3.47 11.60
C GLU A 32 7.90 2.80 11.67
N MET A 33 7.80 1.63 11.05
CA MET A 33 6.64 0.75 11.08
C MET A 33 6.86 -0.40 12.07
N ASP A 34 5.85 -0.66 12.90
CA ASP A 34 5.78 -1.85 13.74
C ASP A 34 4.58 -2.74 13.36
N ALA A 35 4.28 -3.77 14.17
CA ALA A 35 3.15 -4.68 13.92
C ALA A 35 1.77 -4.00 14.00
N ASP A 36 1.68 -2.81 14.54
CA ASP A 36 0.45 -2.03 14.71
C ASP A 36 0.31 -0.88 13.71
N GLY A 37 1.30 -0.67 12.84
CA GLY A 37 1.34 0.40 11.84
C GLY A 37 2.38 1.48 12.13
N MET A 38 2.22 2.67 11.54
CA MET A 38 3.14 3.81 11.71
C MET A 38 3.26 4.23 13.19
N ARG A 39 4.48 4.39 13.70
CA ARG A 39 4.76 4.81 15.08
C ARG A 39 4.59 6.32 15.26
N ILE A 40 3.35 6.79 15.27
CA ILE A 40 3.03 8.22 15.35
C ILE A 40 3.46 8.87 16.66
N ASP A 41 3.52 8.11 17.75
CA ASP A 41 3.99 8.55 19.06
C ASP A 41 5.44 9.04 19.02
N THR A 42 6.32 8.26 18.41
CA THR A 42 7.72 8.64 18.24
C THR A 42 7.92 9.72 17.18
N ALA A 43 7.13 9.66 16.10
CA ALA A 43 7.20 10.65 15.04
C ALA A 43 6.82 12.06 15.49
N ALA A 44 5.79 12.20 16.32
CA ALA A 44 5.36 13.49 16.87
C ALA A 44 6.47 14.19 17.69
N ALA A 45 7.25 13.40 18.42
CA ALA A 45 8.39 13.93 19.18
C ALA A 45 9.59 14.28 18.29
N GLN A 46 9.85 13.46 17.26
CA GLN A 46 10.99 13.62 16.37
C GLN A 46 10.78 14.73 15.34
N TRP A 47 9.54 14.90 14.85
CA TRP A 47 9.18 15.83 13.77
C TRP A 47 8.01 16.72 14.19
N PRO A 48 8.19 17.61 15.20
CA PRO A 48 7.09 18.42 15.75
C PRO A 48 6.56 19.47 14.77
N ALA A 49 7.29 19.78 13.70
CA ALA A 49 6.85 20.71 12.65
C ALA A 49 6.09 20.03 11.50
N ALA A 50 5.88 18.73 11.56
CA ALA A 50 5.20 17.99 10.48
C ALA A 50 3.76 18.48 10.28
N ARG A 51 3.42 18.77 9.01
CA ARG A 51 2.12 19.33 8.59
C ARG A 51 1.18 18.28 8.01
N MET A 52 1.70 17.12 7.68
CA MET A 52 0.95 16.03 7.06
C MET A 52 1.54 14.68 7.42
N ALA A 53 0.71 13.64 7.44
CA ALA A 53 1.14 12.24 7.41
C ALA A 53 0.50 11.53 6.21
N VAL A 54 1.26 10.70 5.50
CA VAL A 54 0.73 9.84 4.43
C VAL A 54 0.89 8.40 4.85
N VAL A 55 -0.22 7.67 4.90
CA VAL A 55 -0.30 6.31 5.44
C VAL A 55 -1.09 5.38 4.51
N THR A 56 -0.75 4.08 4.55
CA THR A 56 -1.48 3.00 3.88
C THR A 56 -2.09 2.04 4.93
N PRO A 57 -3.10 2.48 5.70
CA PRO A 57 -3.45 1.87 6.98
C PRO A 57 -4.23 0.56 6.85
N THR A 58 -4.85 0.28 5.71
CA THR A 58 -5.60 -0.95 5.48
C THR A 58 -4.67 -2.13 5.19
N HIS A 59 -3.68 -1.91 4.36
CA HIS A 59 -2.67 -2.87 3.94
C HIS A 59 -1.38 -2.10 3.63
N GLN A 60 -0.53 -1.97 4.64
CA GLN A 60 0.68 -1.15 4.53
C GLN A 60 1.60 -1.65 3.41
N PHE A 61 1.99 -0.75 2.54
CA PHE A 61 2.95 -1.08 1.50
C PHE A 61 4.38 -0.71 1.95
N PRO A 62 5.35 -1.65 1.98
CA PRO A 62 5.28 -3.00 1.42
C PRO A 62 5.05 -4.11 2.45
N THR A 63 4.87 -3.80 3.74
CA THR A 63 4.92 -4.81 4.82
C THR A 63 3.66 -5.67 4.93
N GLY A 64 2.53 -5.21 4.39
CA GLY A 64 1.24 -5.90 4.53
C GLY A 64 0.57 -5.72 5.89
N VAL A 65 1.19 -4.96 6.81
CA VAL A 65 0.64 -4.69 8.14
C VAL A 65 -0.62 -3.85 8.05
N GLY A 66 -1.68 -4.24 8.75
CA GLY A 66 -2.86 -3.41 8.93
C GLY A 66 -2.74 -2.56 10.19
N MET A 67 -2.92 -1.24 10.06
CA MET A 67 -2.92 -0.33 11.22
C MET A 67 -4.11 -0.63 12.12
N ASN A 68 -3.87 -0.96 13.39
CA ASN A 68 -4.91 -1.27 14.35
C ASN A 68 -5.72 -0.02 14.76
N LEU A 69 -6.87 -0.23 15.40
CA LEU A 69 -7.78 0.86 15.76
C LEU A 69 -7.14 1.87 16.71
N ALA A 70 -6.36 1.42 17.69
CA ALA A 70 -5.72 2.31 18.66
C ALA A 70 -4.72 3.24 17.97
N ARG A 71 -3.92 2.71 17.02
CA ARG A 71 -2.95 3.49 16.25
C ARG A 71 -3.65 4.46 15.29
N ARG A 72 -4.80 4.08 14.69
CA ARG A 72 -5.63 4.98 13.88
C ARG A 72 -6.14 6.15 14.72
N GLN A 73 -6.64 5.89 15.91
CA GLN A 73 -7.10 6.94 16.84
C GLN A 73 -5.96 7.88 17.28
N ALA A 74 -4.77 7.32 17.59
CA ALA A 74 -3.60 8.13 17.92
C ALA A 74 -3.18 9.05 16.77
N LEU A 75 -3.20 8.55 15.53
CA LEU A 75 -2.90 9.35 14.33
C LEU A 75 -3.91 10.50 14.13
N LEU A 76 -5.22 10.24 14.32
CA LEU A 76 -6.26 11.28 14.25
C LEU A 76 -6.10 12.33 15.36
N GLN A 77 -5.75 11.91 16.57
CA GLN A 77 -5.46 12.82 17.67
C GLN A 77 -4.22 13.69 17.39
N TRP A 78 -3.16 13.09 16.84
CA TRP A 78 -1.98 13.83 16.41
C TRP A 78 -2.34 14.90 15.37
N ALA A 79 -3.08 14.53 14.34
CA ALA A 79 -3.47 15.46 13.27
C ALA A 79 -4.22 16.68 13.80
N ARG A 80 -5.13 16.46 14.77
CA ARG A 80 -5.85 17.56 15.44
C ARG A 80 -4.96 18.42 16.31
N ALA A 81 -4.09 17.81 17.12
CA ALA A 81 -3.24 18.51 18.07
C ALA A 81 -2.18 19.39 17.37
N HIS A 82 -1.73 18.98 16.17
CA HIS A 82 -0.68 19.68 15.41
C HIS A 82 -1.20 20.48 14.21
N ASP A 83 -2.52 20.65 14.09
CA ASP A 83 -3.15 21.31 12.92
C ASP A 83 -2.68 20.68 11.58
N ALA A 84 -2.41 19.38 11.58
CA ALA A 84 -1.86 18.62 10.47
C ALA A 84 -2.96 17.85 9.70
N TRP A 85 -2.63 17.42 8.48
CA TRP A 85 -3.50 16.61 7.63
C TRP A 85 -3.05 15.15 7.60
N VAL A 86 -3.96 14.24 7.33
CA VAL A 86 -3.65 12.83 7.06
C VAL A 86 -4.13 12.49 5.66
N VAL A 87 -3.26 11.92 4.85
CA VAL A 87 -3.62 11.27 3.60
C VAL A 87 -3.67 9.76 3.84
N GLU A 88 -4.88 9.21 3.75
CA GLU A 88 -5.13 7.77 3.76
C GLU A 88 -5.09 7.25 2.32
N ASP A 89 -4.01 6.60 1.93
CA ASP A 89 -3.86 5.94 0.63
C ASP A 89 -4.37 4.50 0.72
N ASP A 90 -5.60 4.27 0.27
CA ASP A 90 -6.26 2.96 0.28
C ASP A 90 -6.25 2.37 -1.14
N TYR A 91 -5.10 1.82 -1.52
CA TYR A 91 -4.85 1.37 -2.88
C TYR A 91 -5.44 -0.03 -3.20
N ASP A 92 -5.66 -0.90 -2.21
CA ASP A 92 -6.14 -2.28 -2.39
C ASP A 92 -7.09 -2.77 -1.29
N GLY A 93 -7.68 -1.88 -0.51
CA GLY A 93 -8.54 -2.19 0.63
C GLY A 93 -9.81 -2.97 0.29
N GLU A 94 -10.22 -3.02 -0.98
CA GLU A 94 -11.30 -3.89 -1.44
C GLU A 94 -10.93 -5.38 -1.35
N PHE A 95 -9.63 -5.73 -1.36
CA PHE A 95 -9.15 -7.12 -1.30
C PHE A 95 -8.88 -7.57 0.13
N GLN A 96 -9.94 -7.66 0.93
CA GLN A 96 -9.94 -8.25 2.27
C GLN A 96 -10.64 -9.60 2.21
N TYR A 97 -9.93 -10.65 2.65
CA TYR A 97 -10.36 -12.06 2.53
C TYR A 97 -11.01 -12.60 3.81
N GLY A 98 -10.74 -11.93 4.92
CA GLY A 98 -11.24 -12.33 6.24
C GLY A 98 -12.71 -11.98 6.49
N ASN A 99 -13.17 -12.27 7.70
CA ASN A 99 -14.53 -11.97 8.14
C ASN A 99 -14.77 -10.45 8.16
N ALA A 100 -15.89 -10.02 7.56
CA ALA A 100 -16.29 -8.60 7.52
C ALA A 100 -16.38 -7.95 8.91
N ALA A 101 -16.71 -8.71 9.95
CA ALA A 101 -16.79 -8.21 11.33
C ALA A 101 -15.41 -7.87 11.95
N GLN A 102 -14.33 -8.35 11.36
CA GLN A 102 -12.95 -8.09 11.83
C GLN A 102 -12.28 -6.94 11.07
N ARG A 103 -12.97 -6.33 10.12
CA ARG A 103 -12.42 -5.23 9.33
C ARG A 103 -12.32 -3.97 10.17
N VAL A 104 -11.14 -3.36 10.18
CA VAL A 104 -10.97 -2.05 10.79
C VAL A 104 -11.52 -0.99 9.82
N PRO A 105 -12.40 -0.10 10.28
CA PRO A 105 -12.96 0.96 9.43
C PRO A 105 -11.86 1.90 8.90
N ALA A 106 -12.03 2.45 7.70
CA ALA A 106 -11.13 3.46 7.16
C ALA A 106 -10.98 4.65 8.12
N LEU A 107 -9.83 5.31 8.12
CA LEU A 107 -9.58 6.50 8.96
C LEU A 107 -10.61 7.58 8.72
N CYS A 108 -10.96 7.83 7.46
CA CYS A 108 -11.94 8.84 7.07
C CYS A 108 -13.35 8.59 7.62
N SER A 109 -13.67 7.38 8.07
CA SER A 109 -14.97 7.02 8.66
C SER A 109 -14.98 7.03 10.19
N LEU A 110 -13.85 7.24 10.84
CA LEU A 110 -13.73 7.26 12.29
C LEU A 110 -14.10 8.64 12.87
N PRO A 111 -14.60 8.70 14.12
CA PRO A 111 -14.73 9.97 14.82
C PRO A 111 -13.39 10.69 14.89
N GLY A 112 -13.37 11.97 14.50
CA GLY A 112 -12.13 12.74 14.49
C GLY A 112 -11.38 12.80 13.17
N SER A 113 -12.04 12.38 12.10
CA SER A 113 -11.46 12.32 10.75
C SER A 113 -11.59 13.62 9.94
N GLU A 114 -11.92 14.76 10.57
CA GLU A 114 -12.15 16.04 9.88
C GLU A 114 -10.93 16.54 9.11
N ARG A 115 -9.75 15.93 9.36
CA ARG A 115 -8.47 16.24 8.71
C ARG A 115 -7.93 15.09 7.88
N VAL A 116 -8.79 14.16 7.49
CA VAL A 116 -8.38 13.01 6.65
C VAL A 116 -8.82 13.24 5.21
N LEU A 117 -7.85 13.11 4.29
CA LEU A 117 -8.07 12.98 2.87
C LEU A 117 -7.97 11.49 2.52
N TYR A 118 -9.06 10.90 2.05
CA TYR A 118 -9.05 9.50 1.61
C TYR A 118 -8.82 9.41 0.11
N VAL A 119 -7.81 8.64 -0.29
CA VAL A 119 -7.44 8.42 -1.70
C VAL A 119 -7.73 6.98 -2.08
N GLY A 120 -8.56 6.78 -3.09
CA GLY A 120 -8.87 5.48 -3.67
C GLY A 120 -8.54 5.41 -5.16
N THR A 121 -8.33 4.20 -5.66
CA THR A 121 -7.95 3.98 -7.06
C THR A 121 -8.69 2.80 -7.69
N PHE A 122 -9.03 2.92 -8.98
CA PHE A 122 -9.51 1.81 -9.78
C PHE A 122 -8.40 1.06 -10.51
N SER A 123 -7.16 1.49 -10.37
CA SER A 123 -6.00 0.86 -11.02
C SER A 123 -5.73 -0.57 -10.50
N LYS A 124 -6.04 -0.84 -9.25
CA LYS A 124 -5.84 -2.15 -8.61
C LYS A 124 -7.11 -3.00 -8.63
N THR A 125 -8.27 -2.37 -8.51
CA THR A 125 -9.56 -3.05 -8.45
C THR A 125 -10.11 -3.44 -9.82
N LEU A 126 -9.75 -2.71 -10.88
CA LEU A 126 -10.16 -2.98 -12.26
C LEU A 126 -8.96 -3.10 -13.19
N HIS A 127 -8.44 -1.97 -13.67
CA HIS A 127 -7.35 -1.97 -14.63
C HIS A 127 -6.54 -0.66 -14.56
N PRO A 128 -5.20 -0.75 -14.49
CA PRO A 128 -4.34 0.44 -14.38
C PRO A 128 -4.45 1.39 -15.57
N GLY A 129 -4.80 0.90 -16.76
CA GLY A 129 -4.99 1.71 -17.97
C GLY A 129 -6.20 2.64 -17.92
N LEU A 130 -7.16 2.45 -17.02
CA LEU A 130 -8.29 3.37 -16.83
C LEU A 130 -7.86 4.76 -16.34
N ARG A 131 -6.75 4.83 -15.61
CA ARG A 131 -6.21 6.07 -15.01
C ARG A 131 -7.25 6.86 -14.23
N LEU A 132 -8.15 6.14 -13.53
CA LEU A 132 -9.16 6.71 -12.65
C LEU A 132 -8.85 6.41 -11.20
N GLY A 133 -9.00 7.44 -10.39
CA GLY A 133 -9.00 7.40 -8.94
C GLY A 133 -9.94 8.46 -8.41
N PHE A 134 -10.08 8.52 -7.11
CA PHE A 134 -10.90 9.51 -6.44
C PHE A 134 -10.28 9.93 -5.12
N VAL A 135 -10.61 11.12 -4.67
CA VAL A 135 -10.27 11.60 -3.36
C VAL A 135 -11.54 12.07 -2.64
N VAL A 136 -11.70 11.64 -1.39
CA VAL A 136 -12.72 12.20 -0.49
C VAL A 136 -12.01 13.24 0.36
N VAL A 137 -12.42 14.50 0.15
CA VAL A 137 -11.80 15.63 0.85
C VAL A 137 -12.72 16.15 1.95
N PRO A 138 -12.19 16.63 3.08
CA PRO A 138 -12.96 17.34 4.07
C PRO A 138 -13.71 18.54 3.46
N PRO A 139 -14.92 18.86 3.94
CA PRO A 139 -15.72 19.98 3.36
C PRO A 139 -14.97 21.30 3.25
N ALA A 140 -14.09 21.60 4.21
CA ALA A 140 -13.28 22.83 4.22
C ALA A 140 -12.27 22.92 3.04
N LEU A 141 -11.93 21.82 2.38
CA LEU A 141 -10.96 21.77 1.29
C LEU A 141 -11.60 21.62 -0.09
N VAL A 142 -12.92 21.40 -0.19
CA VAL A 142 -13.58 21.08 -1.46
C VAL A 142 -13.36 22.16 -2.51
N GLU A 143 -13.54 23.45 -2.15
CA GLU A 143 -13.36 24.56 -3.08
C GLU A 143 -11.89 24.69 -3.53
N ALA A 144 -10.94 24.57 -2.60
CA ALA A 144 -9.52 24.64 -2.91
C ALA A 144 -9.09 23.52 -3.87
N PHE A 145 -9.55 22.28 -3.65
CA PHE A 145 -9.30 21.15 -4.53
C PHE A 145 -9.95 21.33 -5.91
N ALA A 146 -11.19 21.83 -5.96
CA ALA A 146 -11.87 22.10 -7.23
C ALA A 146 -11.13 23.18 -8.03
N MET A 147 -10.68 24.24 -7.38
CA MET A 147 -9.91 25.31 -8.03
C MET A 147 -8.55 24.82 -8.52
N ALA A 148 -7.79 24.10 -7.68
CA ALA A 148 -6.49 23.54 -8.07
C ALA A 148 -6.62 22.62 -9.28
N ARG A 149 -7.63 21.76 -9.27
CA ARG A 149 -7.92 20.87 -10.41
C ARG A 149 -8.31 21.63 -11.70
N ALA A 150 -9.11 22.67 -11.58
CA ALA A 150 -9.50 23.49 -12.73
C ALA A 150 -8.29 24.16 -13.41
N ILE A 151 -7.25 24.46 -12.62
CA ILE A 151 -5.99 25.07 -13.12
C ILE A 151 -5.08 24.01 -13.75
N THR A 152 -4.93 22.84 -13.12
CA THR A 152 -3.99 21.80 -13.57
C THR A 152 -4.52 21.00 -14.76
N ASP A 153 -5.75 20.48 -14.65
CA ASP A 153 -6.31 19.51 -15.60
C ASP A 153 -7.55 20.01 -16.35
N ARG A 154 -8.13 21.14 -15.92
CA ARG A 154 -9.47 21.63 -16.24
C ARG A 154 -10.56 20.63 -15.83
N HIS A 155 -10.59 19.45 -16.44
CA HIS A 155 -11.53 18.37 -16.09
C HIS A 155 -10.93 17.02 -16.49
N ALA A 156 -11.32 15.96 -15.77
CA ALA A 156 -10.96 14.60 -16.16
C ALA A 156 -11.76 14.14 -17.38
N PRO A 157 -11.26 13.14 -18.13
CA PRO A 157 -11.98 12.53 -19.24
C PRO A 157 -13.37 12.04 -18.81
N GLY A 158 -14.44 12.60 -19.38
CA GLY A 158 -15.82 12.30 -18.98
C GLY A 158 -16.28 10.90 -19.35
N ASP A 159 -15.83 10.40 -20.52
CA ASP A 159 -16.27 9.11 -21.05
C ASP A 159 -15.91 7.94 -20.14
N ALA A 160 -14.64 7.87 -19.69
CA ALA A 160 -14.19 6.82 -18.78
C ALA A 160 -14.94 6.86 -17.44
N GLN A 161 -15.23 8.06 -16.93
CA GLN A 161 -16.01 8.23 -15.70
C GLN A 161 -17.47 7.78 -15.89
N ALA A 162 -18.09 8.12 -17.01
CA ALA A 162 -19.48 7.72 -17.29
C ALA A 162 -19.61 6.19 -17.42
N VAL A 163 -18.66 5.54 -18.11
CA VAL A 163 -18.60 4.08 -18.22
C VAL A 163 -18.42 3.44 -16.83
N LEU A 164 -17.49 3.94 -16.04
CA LEU A 164 -17.25 3.44 -14.68
C LEU A 164 -18.47 3.64 -13.77
N ALA A 165 -19.10 4.81 -13.83
CA ALA A 165 -20.31 5.09 -13.04
C ALA A 165 -21.42 4.10 -13.36
N ARG A 166 -21.65 3.81 -14.63
CA ARG A 166 -22.63 2.79 -15.08
C ARG A 166 -22.24 1.40 -14.60
N PHE A 167 -20.96 1.01 -14.72
CA PHE A 167 -20.45 -0.27 -14.26
C PHE A 167 -20.68 -0.49 -12.75
N ILE A 168 -20.53 0.57 -11.96
CA ILE A 168 -20.81 0.58 -10.52
C ILE A 168 -22.31 0.48 -10.28
N ALA A 169 -23.11 1.32 -10.90
CA ALA A 169 -24.56 1.40 -10.69
C ALA A 169 -25.29 0.10 -11.07
N GLU A 170 -24.83 -0.61 -12.10
CA GLU A 170 -25.37 -1.91 -12.53
C GLU A 170 -24.85 -3.10 -11.67
N GLY A 171 -24.03 -2.84 -10.63
CA GLY A 171 -23.52 -3.83 -9.70
C GLY A 171 -22.40 -4.73 -10.27
N HIS A 172 -21.85 -4.37 -11.42
CA HIS A 172 -20.77 -5.16 -12.06
C HIS A 172 -19.47 -5.10 -11.23
N LEU A 173 -19.13 -3.93 -10.69
CA LEU A 173 -17.95 -3.79 -9.82
C LEU A 173 -18.03 -4.70 -8.60
N LEU A 174 -19.17 -4.74 -7.92
CA LEU A 174 -19.34 -5.58 -6.73
C LEU A 174 -19.20 -7.07 -7.05
N ARG A 175 -19.76 -7.51 -8.19
CA ARG A 175 -19.64 -8.90 -8.66
C ARG A 175 -18.19 -9.23 -9.01
N HIS A 176 -17.51 -8.33 -9.71
CA HIS A 176 -16.09 -8.46 -10.05
C HIS A 176 -15.23 -8.60 -8.79
N LEU A 177 -15.38 -7.70 -7.82
CA LEU A 177 -14.60 -7.73 -6.58
C LEU A 177 -14.81 -9.00 -5.75
N ARG A 178 -16.03 -9.55 -5.72
CA ARG A 178 -16.29 -10.84 -5.07
C ARG A 178 -15.51 -11.98 -5.72
N HIS A 179 -15.58 -12.08 -7.05
CA HIS A 179 -14.84 -13.08 -7.81
C HIS A 179 -13.33 -12.92 -7.64
N MET A 180 -12.80 -11.69 -7.71
CA MET A 180 -11.37 -11.44 -7.57
C MET A 180 -10.84 -11.76 -6.15
N ARG A 181 -11.64 -11.56 -5.11
CA ARG A 181 -11.24 -11.97 -3.75
C ARG A 181 -11.06 -13.49 -3.64
N GLU A 182 -11.97 -14.28 -4.19
CA GLU A 182 -11.84 -15.74 -4.20
C GLU A 182 -10.62 -16.18 -5.00
N LEU A 183 -10.41 -15.61 -6.18
CA LEU A 183 -9.29 -15.89 -7.05
C LEU A 183 -7.94 -15.53 -6.40
N TYR A 184 -7.84 -14.33 -5.81
CA TYR A 184 -6.59 -13.88 -5.19
C TYR A 184 -6.26 -14.68 -3.93
N LEU A 185 -7.25 -15.05 -3.14
CA LEU A 185 -7.03 -15.93 -1.99
C LEU A 185 -6.50 -17.30 -2.43
N ALA A 186 -7.05 -17.90 -3.49
CA ALA A 186 -6.55 -19.17 -4.04
C ALA A 186 -5.10 -19.03 -4.53
N ARG A 187 -4.79 -17.96 -5.27
CA ARG A 187 -3.43 -17.68 -5.76
C ARG A 187 -2.42 -17.46 -4.64
N GLN A 188 -2.84 -16.79 -3.56
CA GLN A 188 -2.02 -16.63 -2.37
C GLN A 188 -1.64 -17.98 -1.76
N GLN A 189 -2.60 -18.89 -1.62
CA GLN A 189 -2.36 -20.24 -1.10
C GLN A 189 -1.41 -21.04 -1.99
N VAL A 190 -1.57 -20.92 -3.32
CA VAL A 190 -0.66 -21.54 -4.29
C VAL A 190 0.76 -20.99 -4.15
N LEU A 191 0.93 -19.66 -3.99
CA LEU A 191 2.23 -19.04 -3.79
C LEU A 191 2.91 -19.57 -2.53
N ILE A 192 2.19 -19.56 -1.40
CA ILE A 192 2.72 -20.03 -0.11
C ILE A 192 3.19 -21.49 -0.23
N SER A 193 2.33 -22.40 -0.69
CA SER A 193 2.69 -23.81 -0.79
C SER A 193 3.84 -24.05 -1.77
N ALA A 194 3.74 -23.50 -2.98
CA ALA A 194 4.75 -23.70 -4.00
C ALA A 194 6.15 -23.18 -3.62
N LEU A 195 6.20 -22.03 -2.93
CA LEU A 195 7.47 -21.45 -2.51
C LEU A 195 8.07 -22.16 -1.29
N THR A 196 7.24 -22.59 -0.33
CA THR A 196 7.67 -23.42 0.80
C THR A 196 8.31 -24.71 0.30
N ASP A 197 7.63 -25.42 -0.62
CA ASP A 197 8.14 -26.67 -1.20
C ASP A 197 9.43 -26.43 -2.00
N ALA A 198 9.43 -25.42 -2.87
CA ALA A 198 10.55 -25.14 -3.75
C ALA A 198 11.81 -24.65 -3.01
N SER A 199 11.65 -24.00 -1.87
CA SER A 199 12.76 -23.51 -1.05
C SER A 199 13.19 -24.47 0.06
N ASN A 200 12.54 -25.64 0.21
CA ASN A 200 12.69 -26.52 1.37
C ASN A 200 12.48 -25.79 2.70
N GLY A 201 11.54 -24.86 2.74
CA GLY A 201 11.22 -24.06 3.92
C GLY A 201 12.17 -22.87 4.21
N ALA A 202 13.17 -22.61 3.35
CA ALA A 202 14.07 -21.46 3.51
C ALA A 202 13.35 -20.11 3.35
N VAL A 203 12.30 -20.06 2.51
CA VAL A 203 11.44 -18.90 2.37
C VAL A 203 10.09 -19.21 3.01
N GLN A 204 9.77 -18.47 4.06
CA GLN A 204 8.50 -18.61 4.78
C GLN A 204 7.60 -17.41 4.48
N LEU A 205 6.38 -17.68 4.06
CA LEU A 205 5.35 -16.67 3.84
C LEU A 205 4.20 -16.93 4.81
N LEU A 206 3.80 -15.88 5.51
CA LEU A 206 2.61 -15.94 6.35
C LEU A 206 1.37 -15.60 5.50
N PRO A 207 0.26 -16.34 5.66
CA PRO A 207 -1.00 -15.98 5.03
C PRO A 207 -1.44 -14.58 5.47
N SER A 208 -1.96 -13.81 4.52
CA SER A 208 -2.59 -12.52 4.81
C SER A 208 -4.09 -12.59 4.59
N ASP A 209 -4.86 -11.92 5.45
CA ASP A 209 -6.30 -11.76 5.29
C ASP A 209 -6.66 -10.61 4.32
N ARG A 210 -5.65 -10.01 3.66
CA ARG A 210 -5.81 -8.84 2.79
C ARG A 210 -4.70 -8.71 1.75
N GLY A 211 -4.93 -7.82 0.77
CA GLY A 211 -3.93 -7.32 -0.17
C GLY A 211 -3.67 -8.21 -1.38
N MET A 212 -2.65 -7.87 -2.13
CA MET A 212 -2.32 -8.46 -3.44
C MET A 212 -0.88 -9.00 -3.49
N HIS A 213 -0.15 -8.94 -2.38
CA HIS A 213 1.22 -9.40 -2.24
C HIS A 213 1.47 -9.96 -0.83
N LEU A 214 2.53 -10.72 -0.70
CA LEU A 214 3.07 -11.16 0.58
C LEU A 214 4.51 -10.68 0.72
N LEU A 215 4.96 -10.55 1.95
CA LEU A 215 6.33 -10.22 2.28
C LEU A 215 7.03 -11.43 2.91
N HIS A 216 8.22 -11.75 2.41
CA HIS A 216 9.18 -12.57 3.13
C HIS A 216 10.25 -11.66 3.74
N GLU A 217 10.41 -11.71 5.05
CA GLU A 217 11.50 -11.03 5.74
C GLU A 217 12.68 -11.97 5.88
N ALA A 218 13.83 -11.55 5.41
CA ALA A 218 15.08 -12.27 5.53
C ALA A 218 15.90 -11.77 6.72
N ALA A 219 16.98 -12.47 7.06
CA ALA A 219 17.90 -12.03 8.10
C ALA A 219 18.49 -10.64 7.78
N PRO A 220 18.80 -9.81 8.80
CA PRO A 220 19.26 -8.43 8.59
C PRO A 220 20.53 -8.29 7.74
N ASP A 221 21.37 -9.32 7.72
CA ASP A 221 22.63 -9.40 6.95
C ASP A 221 22.46 -9.99 5.56
N SER A 222 21.25 -10.41 5.18
CA SER A 222 20.96 -10.97 3.85
C SER A 222 21.14 -9.93 2.75
N ASP A 223 21.63 -10.35 1.61
CA ASP A 223 21.69 -9.54 0.39
C ASP A 223 20.44 -9.78 -0.48
N ASP A 224 19.35 -9.09 -0.15
CA ASP A 224 18.08 -9.21 -0.87
C ASP A 224 18.17 -8.67 -2.31
N GLU A 225 19.09 -7.75 -2.60
CA GLU A 225 19.29 -7.23 -3.96
C GLU A 225 19.99 -8.25 -4.87
N THR A 226 20.96 -9.01 -4.36
CA THR A 226 21.64 -10.04 -5.17
C THR A 226 20.65 -11.13 -5.57
N LEU A 227 19.81 -11.61 -4.66
CA LEU A 227 18.79 -12.60 -5.02
C LEU A 227 17.79 -12.02 -6.05
N SER A 228 17.39 -10.76 -5.89
CA SER A 228 16.50 -10.08 -6.86
C SER A 228 17.13 -9.98 -8.25
N ARG A 229 18.40 -9.64 -8.36
CA ARG A 229 19.14 -9.62 -9.66
C ARG A 229 19.19 -11.00 -10.29
N ASN A 230 19.51 -12.04 -9.51
CA ASN A 230 19.58 -13.40 -9.99
C ASN A 230 18.22 -13.94 -10.44
N ALA A 231 17.15 -13.61 -9.71
CA ALA A 231 15.79 -13.94 -10.09
C ALA A 231 15.39 -13.27 -11.41
N LEU A 232 15.73 -11.98 -11.58
CA LEU A 232 15.47 -11.24 -12.82
C LEU A 232 16.22 -11.84 -14.00
N ALA A 233 17.48 -12.25 -13.83
CA ALA A 233 18.26 -12.95 -14.87
C ALA A 233 17.64 -14.30 -15.26
N ALA A 234 16.88 -14.92 -14.35
CA ALA A 234 16.10 -16.14 -14.60
C ALA A 234 14.65 -15.87 -15.04
N GLY A 235 14.30 -14.63 -15.37
CA GLY A 235 12.98 -14.22 -15.88
C GLY A 235 11.92 -13.97 -14.80
N VAL A 236 12.30 -13.85 -13.51
CA VAL A 236 11.38 -13.58 -12.40
C VAL A 236 11.70 -12.23 -11.76
N MET A 237 10.78 -11.28 -11.86
CA MET A 237 10.91 -9.99 -11.17
C MET A 237 10.55 -10.17 -9.69
N LEU A 238 11.53 -9.98 -8.82
CA LEU A 238 11.41 -10.06 -7.38
C LEU A 238 11.86 -8.72 -6.77
N ALA A 239 10.99 -8.06 -6.04
CA ALA A 239 11.30 -6.75 -5.50
C ALA A 239 11.98 -6.86 -4.11
N PRO A 240 13.23 -6.37 -3.94
CA PRO A 240 13.90 -6.41 -2.64
C PRO A 240 13.30 -5.38 -1.69
N LEU A 241 13.10 -5.76 -0.42
CA LEU A 241 12.48 -4.92 0.59
C LEU A 241 13.34 -3.69 0.91
N SER A 242 14.66 -3.84 0.87
CA SER A 242 15.61 -2.76 1.16
C SER A 242 15.40 -1.49 0.31
N ARG A 243 14.88 -1.62 -0.91
CA ARG A 243 14.62 -0.47 -1.80
C ARG A 243 13.46 0.43 -1.34
N TYR A 244 12.63 -0.07 -0.45
CA TYR A 244 11.49 0.68 0.08
C TYR A 244 11.82 1.48 1.33
N ALA A 245 12.96 1.20 1.98
CA ALA A 245 13.41 1.89 3.18
C ALA A 245 14.17 3.19 2.87
N MET A 246 14.09 4.13 3.80
CA MET A 246 14.83 5.40 3.79
C MET A 246 15.98 5.39 4.79
N GLN A 247 15.77 4.92 6.02
CA GLN A 247 16.74 5.01 7.12
C GLN A 247 17.25 3.64 7.56
N SER A 248 16.35 2.69 7.79
CA SER A 248 16.69 1.39 8.36
C SER A 248 16.25 0.28 7.41
N PRO A 249 17.08 -0.11 6.44
CA PRO A 249 16.69 -1.09 5.46
C PRO A 249 16.45 -2.45 6.13
N ARG A 250 15.20 -2.90 6.11
CA ARG A 250 14.82 -4.29 6.34
C ARG A 250 15.14 -5.09 5.09
N ARG A 251 15.43 -6.37 5.27
CA ARG A 251 15.80 -7.28 4.18
C ARG A 251 14.67 -8.25 3.90
N GLY A 252 14.53 -8.63 2.63
CA GLY A 252 13.48 -9.56 2.22
C GLY A 252 12.98 -9.30 0.81
N TRP A 253 11.84 -9.90 0.49
CA TRP A 253 11.29 -9.79 -0.87
C TRP A 253 9.78 -9.65 -0.84
N LEU A 254 9.29 -8.76 -1.70
CA LEU A 254 7.87 -8.58 -1.96
C LEU A 254 7.43 -9.51 -3.10
N LEU A 255 6.42 -10.32 -2.84
CA LEU A 255 5.92 -11.33 -3.76
C LEU A 255 4.45 -11.06 -4.13
N GLY A 256 4.25 -10.49 -5.32
CA GLY A 256 2.91 -10.27 -5.89
C GLY A 256 2.33 -11.56 -6.46
N TYR A 257 1.04 -11.82 -6.21
CA TYR A 257 0.34 -13.01 -6.72
C TYR A 257 -0.90 -12.68 -7.56
N ALA A 258 -1.43 -11.48 -7.44
CA ALA A 258 -2.72 -11.14 -8.03
C ALA A 258 -2.73 -11.13 -9.56
N GLY A 259 -1.62 -10.76 -10.20
CA GLY A 259 -1.51 -10.59 -11.66
C GLY A 259 -1.17 -11.86 -12.45
N PHE A 260 -0.98 -13.01 -11.80
CA PHE A 260 -0.45 -14.23 -12.43
C PHE A 260 -1.40 -15.41 -12.25
N ASP A 261 -1.39 -16.35 -13.19
CA ASP A 261 -2.10 -17.62 -13.01
C ASP A 261 -1.30 -18.61 -12.12
N GLU A 262 -1.96 -19.71 -11.74
CA GLU A 262 -1.33 -20.70 -10.84
C GLU A 262 -0.08 -21.37 -11.45
N ALA A 263 -0.04 -21.59 -12.75
CA ALA A 263 1.10 -22.20 -13.42
C ALA A 263 2.31 -21.26 -13.42
N GLU A 264 2.08 -19.97 -13.67
CA GLU A 264 3.09 -18.93 -13.60
C GLU A 264 3.63 -18.78 -12.18
N ILE A 265 2.73 -18.75 -11.16
CA ILE A 265 3.13 -18.67 -9.74
C ILE A 265 4.03 -19.88 -9.38
N ARG A 266 3.64 -21.09 -9.73
CA ARG A 266 4.44 -22.30 -9.47
C ARG A 266 5.77 -22.28 -10.21
N ALA A 267 5.81 -21.77 -11.44
CA ALA A 267 7.04 -21.63 -12.21
C ALA A 267 8.01 -20.64 -11.55
N ALA A 268 7.51 -19.45 -11.18
CA ALA A 268 8.29 -18.45 -10.47
C ALA A 268 8.78 -18.94 -9.09
N ALA A 269 7.93 -19.63 -8.33
CA ALA A 269 8.29 -20.20 -7.04
C ALA A 269 9.47 -21.22 -7.15
N ARG A 270 9.51 -22.05 -8.21
CA ARG A 270 10.65 -22.96 -8.44
C ARG A 270 11.96 -22.19 -8.65
N VAL A 271 11.94 -21.10 -9.41
CA VAL A 271 13.12 -20.26 -9.64
C VAL A 271 13.60 -19.63 -8.35
N VAL A 272 12.68 -18.91 -7.64
CA VAL A 272 13.01 -18.21 -6.41
C VAL A 272 13.46 -19.18 -5.32
N GLY A 273 12.76 -20.31 -5.15
CA GLY A 273 13.11 -21.33 -4.16
C GLY A 273 14.49 -21.98 -4.44
N ALA A 274 14.83 -22.22 -5.70
CA ALA A 274 16.15 -22.74 -6.06
C ALA A 274 17.27 -21.75 -5.76
N LEU A 275 17.04 -20.46 -5.94
CA LEU A 275 18.00 -19.41 -5.62
C LEU A 275 18.13 -19.21 -4.09
N ALA A 276 17.02 -19.21 -3.37
CA ALA A 276 17.02 -19.02 -1.92
C ALA A 276 17.75 -20.13 -1.15
N ARG A 277 17.75 -21.37 -1.66
CA ARG A 277 18.52 -22.47 -1.06
C ARG A 277 20.05 -22.31 -1.15
N ARG A 278 20.54 -21.34 -1.90
CA ARG A 278 21.97 -21.11 -2.12
C ARG A 278 22.51 -19.93 -1.30
N LEU A 279 21.62 -19.24 -0.60
CA LEU A 279 21.96 -18.19 0.36
C LEU A 279 22.23 -18.80 1.75
#